data_258a817b1e962a594017a36125ff3652
#
_entry.id   258a817b1e962a594017a36125ff3652
#
_cell.length_a   1.000
_cell.length_b   1.000
_cell.length_c   1.000
_cell.angle_alpha   90.00
_cell.angle_beta   90.00
_cell.angle_gamma   90.00
#
_symmetry.space_group_name_H-M   'P 1'
#
loop_
_entity.id
_entity.type
_entity.pdbx_description
1 polymer ?
#
loop_
_entity_poly.entity_id
_entity_poly.type
_entity_poly.pdbx_seq_one_letter_code
_entity_poly.pdbx_strand_id
1 'polypeptide(L)'
;MGYPLYGLVLAGGKSTRMGEDKGLISYFGMENRIYLAKLIAPFCEKTYISCQEDQLSENMDGYNPLIDLVPSKGPMSGLISAFLTHPNAAWLVIPCDLPLFSVKNITQLITERDVQGIATVFKSSNHDFPEPLIGIWEPSAFPLLEQQYREGNYSLLNILNNNHISLVTAFDPEGLTNVNTPEEKSALSLLHPSVQF
;
A
#
# COMPACT_ATOMS: atom_id res chain seq x y z
N MET A 1 -19.65 6.62 -14.36
CA MET A 1 -19.50 6.18 -12.97
C MET A 1 -18.12 5.55 -12.85
N GLY A 2 -17.34 5.91 -11.82
CA GLY A 2 -16.02 5.30 -11.60
C GLY A 2 -16.15 3.89 -11.04
N TYR A 3 -15.06 3.13 -11.09
CA TYR A 3 -14.95 1.82 -10.45
C TYR A 3 -15.04 1.95 -8.92
N PRO A 4 -15.61 0.97 -8.18
CA PRO A 4 -15.59 0.95 -6.72
C PRO A 4 -14.15 1.01 -6.22
N LEU A 5 -13.90 1.76 -5.14
CA LEU A 5 -12.59 1.87 -4.53
C LEU A 5 -12.48 0.87 -3.38
N TYR A 6 -11.51 -0.03 -3.47
CA TYR A 6 -11.17 -0.98 -2.42
C TYR A 6 -9.81 -0.63 -1.82
N GLY A 7 -9.64 -0.89 -0.53
CA GLY A 7 -8.40 -0.66 0.18
C GLY A 7 -7.55 -1.93 0.25
N LEU A 8 -6.24 -1.79 0.06
CA LEU A 8 -5.25 -2.85 0.17
C LEU A 8 -4.06 -2.38 1.02
N VAL A 9 -3.94 -2.91 2.23
CA VAL A 9 -2.74 -2.75 3.03
C VAL A 9 -1.78 -3.88 2.69
N LEU A 10 -0.62 -3.56 2.12
CA LEU A 10 0.42 -4.53 1.79
C LEU A 10 1.26 -4.84 3.04
N ALA A 11 0.96 -5.96 3.69
CA ALA A 11 1.66 -6.43 4.88
C ALA A 11 2.51 -7.69 4.64
N GLY A 12 2.42 -8.30 3.45
CA GLY A 12 3.20 -9.46 3.06
C GLY A 12 4.66 -9.12 2.78
N GLY A 13 5.58 -9.86 3.39
CA GLY A 13 7.01 -9.75 3.12
C GLY A 13 7.86 -10.07 4.36
N LYS A 14 8.82 -11.01 4.22
CA LYS A 14 9.76 -11.31 5.31
C LYS A 14 10.73 -10.14 5.47
N SER A 15 10.55 -9.35 6.52
CA SER A 15 11.50 -8.31 6.90
C SER A 15 12.71 -8.93 7.57
N THR A 16 13.72 -9.29 6.78
CA THR A 16 14.99 -9.84 7.29
C THR A 16 15.84 -8.81 8.06
N ARG A 17 15.56 -7.51 7.89
CA ARG A 17 16.33 -6.41 8.49
C ARG A 17 15.86 -6.00 9.89
N MET A 18 14.57 -6.14 10.19
CA MET A 18 13.98 -5.76 11.48
C MET A 18 13.99 -6.92 12.50
N GLY A 19 14.27 -8.16 12.05
CA GLY A 19 14.14 -9.37 12.89
C GLY A 19 12.70 -9.76 13.22
N GLU A 20 11.73 -8.90 12.88
CA GLU A 20 10.30 -9.07 13.10
C GLU A 20 9.52 -8.83 11.80
N ASP A 21 8.32 -9.37 11.71
CA ASP A 21 7.41 -9.09 10.60
C ASP A 21 6.97 -7.62 10.66
N LYS A 22 7.22 -6.85 9.59
CA LYS A 22 6.88 -5.43 9.52
C LYS A 22 5.38 -5.15 9.78
N GLY A 23 4.51 -6.06 9.35
CA GLY A 23 3.07 -5.93 9.54
C GLY A 23 2.65 -6.02 10.99
N LEU A 24 3.46 -6.68 11.83
CA LEU A 24 3.21 -6.88 13.27
C LEU A 24 3.79 -5.77 14.15
N ILE A 25 4.63 -4.88 13.59
CA ILE A 25 5.18 -3.78 14.39
C ILE A 25 4.02 -2.90 14.85
N SER A 26 3.96 -2.72 16.18
CA SER A 26 2.94 -1.87 16.79
C SER A 26 3.34 -0.40 16.74
N TYR A 27 2.38 0.41 16.28
CA TYR A 27 2.37 1.85 16.44
C TYR A 27 0.99 2.23 17.01
N PHE A 28 0.92 3.24 17.85
CA PHE A 28 -0.36 3.66 18.47
C PHE A 28 -1.07 2.57 19.27
N GLY A 29 -0.32 1.61 19.86
CA GLY A 29 -0.88 0.51 20.65
C GLY A 29 -1.57 -0.61 19.84
N MET A 30 -1.38 -0.65 18.52
CA MET A 30 -1.88 -1.70 17.64
C MET A 30 -0.91 -1.97 16.49
N GLU A 31 -1.01 -3.14 15.86
CA GLU A 31 -0.24 -3.48 14.66
C GLU A 31 -0.49 -2.46 13.54
N ASN A 32 0.58 -1.99 12.89
CA ASN A 32 0.45 -0.92 11.90
C ASN A 32 -0.43 -1.32 10.71
N ARG A 33 -0.42 -2.58 10.30
CA ARG A 33 -1.32 -3.07 9.23
C ARG A 33 -2.80 -2.90 9.60
N ILE A 34 -3.16 -3.11 10.87
CA ILE A 34 -4.52 -2.90 11.38
C ILE A 34 -4.85 -1.41 11.47
N TYR A 35 -3.90 -0.62 11.98
CA TYR A 35 -4.04 0.83 12.05
C TYR A 35 -4.32 1.43 10.67
N LEU A 36 -3.51 1.07 9.66
CA LEU A 36 -3.69 1.56 8.29
C LEU A 36 -4.98 1.05 7.66
N ALA A 37 -5.38 -0.20 7.92
CA ALA A 37 -6.65 -0.73 7.44
C ALA A 37 -7.84 0.08 8.02
N LYS A 38 -7.81 0.39 9.33
CA LYS A 38 -8.81 1.28 9.98
C LYS A 38 -8.82 2.67 9.37
N LEU A 39 -7.64 3.21 9.07
CA LEU A 39 -7.48 4.56 8.53
C LEU A 39 -8.11 4.69 7.13
N ILE A 40 -7.91 3.68 6.25
CA ILE A 40 -8.42 3.73 4.86
C ILE A 40 -9.86 3.22 4.71
N ALA A 41 -10.36 2.40 5.64
CA ALA A 41 -11.68 1.77 5.55
C ALA A 41 -12.85 2.75 5.31
N PRO A 42 -12.91 3.93 5.94
CA PRO A 42 -13.99 4.90 5.70
C PRO A 42 -14.07 5.43 4.27
N PHE A 43 -13.01 5.26 3.47
CA PHE A 43 -12.88 5.75 2.09
C PHE A 43 -13.08 4.65 1.06
N CYS A 44 -13.21 3.40 1.48
CA CYS A 44 -13.25 2.22 0.64
C CYS A 44 -14.53 1.41 0.86
N GLU A 45 -15.08 0.82 -0.20
CA GLU A 45 -16.24 -0.08 -0.05
C GLU A 45 -15.87 -1.38 0.68
N LYS A 46 -14.62 -1.84 0.50
CA LYS A 46 -14.03 -2.98 1.20
C LYS A 46 -12.56 -2.72 1.47
N THR A 47 -12.04 -3.28 2.55
CA THR A 47 -10.62 -3.17 2.90
C THR A 47 -10.04 -4.55 3.17
N TYR A 48 -8.85 -4.77 2.61
CA TYR A 48 -8.11 -6.03 2.69
C TYR A 48 -6.71 -5.78 3.23
N ILE A 49 -6.17 -6.79 3.91
CA ILE A 49 -4.78 -6.84 4.33
C ILE A 49 -4.12 -7.98 3.53
N SER A 50 -3.19 -7.64 2.63
CA SER A 50 -2.41 -8.64 1.89
C SER A 50 -1.40 -9.28 2.83
N CYS A 51 -1.38 -10.61 2.85
CA CYS A 51 -0.47 -11.39 3.67
C CYS A 51 -0.13 -12.71 2.97
N GLN A 52 0.98 -13.33 3.40
CA GLN A 52 1.29 -14.71 3.03
C GLN A 52 0.47 -15.68 3.91
N GLU A 53 0.31 -16.93 3.46
CA GLU A 53 -0.48 -17.94 4.16
C GLU A 53 0.04 -18.21 5.59
N ASP A 54 1.36 -18.18 5.77
CA ASP A 54 2.03 -18.32 7.08
C ASP A 54 1.90 -17.10 8.00
N GLN A 55 1.42 -15.97 7.47
CA GLN A 55 1.16 -14.72 8.21
C GLN A 55 -0.30 -14.52 8.59
N LEU A 56 -1.19 -15.47 8.27
CA LEU A 56 -2.58 -15.45 8.71
C LEU A 56 -2.61 -15.49 10.23
N SER A 57 -2.84 -14.35 10.86
CA SER A 57 -3.12 -14.29 12.28
C SER A 57 -4.62 -14.43 12.50
N GLU A 58 -5.02 -15.11 13.60
CA GLU A 58 -6.43 -15.22 13.98
C GLU A 58 -7.08 -13.84 14.25
N ASN A 59 -6.26 -12.80 14.44
CA ASN A 59 -6.72 -11.47 14.78
C ASN A 59 -6.43 -10.45 13.68
N MET A 60 -7.23 -10.45 12.62
CA MET A 60 -7.27 -9.39 11.59
C MET A 60 -8.26 -8.26 11.94
N ASP A 61 -8.77 -8.21 13.18
CA ASP A 61 -9.70 -7.20 13.69
C ASP A 61 -10.92 -6.94 12.76
N GLY A 62 -11.41 -8.01 12.13
CA GLY A 62 -12.57 -7.99 11.22
C GLY A 62 -12.25 -7.63 9.76
N TYR A 63 -11.00 -7.33 9.42
CA TYR A 63 -10.58 -7.12 8.03
C TYR A 63 -10.34 -8.45 7.29
N ASN A 64 -10.63 -8.45 5.98
CA ASN A 64 -10.44 -9.63 5.16
C ASN A 64 -8.96 -9.82 4.81
N PRO A 65 -8.36 -11.00 5.10
CA PRO A 65 -7.06 -11.32 4.57
C PRO A 65 -7.13 -11.51 3.06
N LEU A 66 -6.12 -11.03 2.34
CA LEU A 66 -5.94 -11.30 0.92
C LEU A 66 -4.62 -12.04 0.76
N ILE A 67 -4.72 -13.35 0.52
CA ILE A 67 -3.55 -14.22 0.32
C ILE A 67 -3.05 -14.07 -1.11
N ASP A 68 -1.73 -14.12 -1.30
CA ASP A 68 -1.13 -14.09 -2.62
C ASP A 68 -1.60 -15.30 -3.45
N LEU A 69 -2.32 -15.06 -4.55
CA LEU A 69 -2.82 -16.06 -5.50
C LEU A 69 -1.77 -16.45 -6.56
N VAL A 70 -0.65 -15.75 -6.57
CA VAL A 70 0.49 -16.02 -7.46
C VAL A 70 1.77 -16.14 -6.63
N PRO A 71 2.82 -16.84 -7.13
CA PRO A 71 4.08 -16.94 -6.40
C PRO A 71 4.62 -15.59 -5.97
N SER A 72 5.04 -15.49 -4.71
CA SER A 72 5.46 -14.20 -4.15
C SER A 72 6.71 -13.65 -4.86
N LYS A 73 6.55 -12.48 -5.45
CA LYS A 73 7.57 -11.66 -6.13
C LYS A 73 7.49 -10.21 -5.63
N GLY A 74 7.39 -10.07 -4.32
CA GLY A 74 7.24 -8.78 -3.67
C GLY A 74 5.84 -8.17 -3.82
N PRO A 75 5.72 -6.84 -3.70
CA PRO A 75 4.43 -6.14 -3.69
C PRO A 75 3.55 -6.37 -4.91
N MET A 76 4.14 -6.67 -6.08
CA MET A 76 3.40 -6.95 -7.31
C MET A 76 2.48 -8.17 -7.15
N SER A 77 2.89 -9.19 -6.40
CA SER A 77 2.05 -10.39 -6.17
C SER A 77 0.78 -10.06 -5.41
N GLY A 78 0.88 -9.24 -4.36
CA GLY A 78 -0.29 -8.77 -3.60
C GLY A 78 -1.25 -7.96 -4.47
N LEU A 79 -0.71 -7.06 -5.31
CA LEU A 79 -1.53 -6.23 -6.21
C LEU A 79 -2.22 -7.07 -7.30
N ILE A 80 -1.52 -8.03 -7.92
CA ILE A 80 -2.10 -8.97 -8.89
C ILE A 80 -3.21 -9.79 -8.22
N SER A 81 -2.96 -10.30 -7.00
CA SER A 81 -3.94 -11.10 -6.25
C SER A 81 -5.19 -10.30 -5.92
N ALA A 82 -5.04 -9.00 -5.63
CA ALA A 82 -6.14 -8.08 -5.43
C ALA A 82 -7.02 -7.96 -6.70
N PHE A 83 -6.42 -7.74 -7.85
CA PHE A 83 -7.16 -7.68 -9.11
C PHE A 83 -7.75 -9.03 -9.54
N LEU A 84 -7.07 -10.15 -9.29
CA LEU A 84 -7.64 -11.48 -9.54
C LEU A 84 -8.90 -11.73 -8.69
N THR A 85 -8.92 -11.23 -7.46
CA THR A 85 -10.07 -11.35 -6.55
C THR A 85 -11.20 -10.40 -6.94
N HIS A 86 -10.89 -9.17 -7.34
CA HIS A 86 -11.87 -8.14 -7.71
C HIS A 86 -11.39 -7.34 -8.93
N PRO A 87 -11.54 -7.90 -10.15
CA PRO A 87 -10.96 -7.32 -11.38
C PRO A 87 -11.58 -5.98 -11.79
N ASN A 88 -12.76 -5.65 -11.29
CA ASN A 88 -13.49 -4.42 -11.59
C ASN A 88 -13.41 -3.37 -10.47
N ALA A 89 -12.55 -3.56 -9.47
CA ALA A 89 -12.30 -2.56 -8.43
C ALA A 89 -11.01 -1.80 -8.69
N ALA A 90 -10.99 -0.51 -8.37
CA ALA A 90 -9.75 0.23 -8.20
C ALA A 90 -9.22 -0.02 -6.78
N TRP A 91 -7.91 0.02 -6.61
CA TRP A 91 -7.26 -0.34 -5.37
C TRP A 91 -6.45 0.82 -4.78
N LEU A 92 -6.88 1.34 -3.61
CA LEU A 92 -6.05 2.21 -2.78
C LEU A 92 -5.03 1.34 -2.05
N VAL A 93 -3.78 1.41 -2.50
CA VAL A 93 -2.67 0.58 -2.03
C VAL A 93 -1.81 1.38 -1.07
N ILE A 94 -1.53 0.81 0.11
CA ILE A 94 -0.67 1.40 1.15
C ILE A 94 0.22 0.31 1.72
N PRO A 95 1.56 0.52 1.80
CA PRO A 95 2.45 -0.41 2.49
C PRO A 95 2.33 -0.28 4.02
N CYS A 96 2.60 -1.36 4.75
CA CYS A 96 2.42 -1.39 6.21
C CYS A 96 3.51 -0.66 7.02
N ASP A 97 4.47 -0.01 6.40
CA ASP A 97 5.61 0.67 7.03
C ASP A 97 5.50 2.21 7.03
N LEU A 98 4.29 2.75 6.93
CA LEU A 98 3.98 4.18 6.95
C LEU A 98 3.21 4.58 8.21
N PRO A 99 3.87 4.74 9.36
CA PRO A 99 3.18 5.05 10.63
C PRO A 99 2.55 6.45 10.68
N LEU A 100 3.03 7.40 9.88
CA LEU A 100 2.51 8.78 9.84
C LEU A 100 1.51 9.01 8.70
N PHE A 101 1.16 7.97 7.91
CA PHE A 101 0.18 8.12 6.84
C PHE A 101 -1.16 8.60 7.39
N SER A 102 -1.76 9.59 6.73
CA SER A 102 -2.85 10.36 7.31
C SER A 102 -4.09 10.45 6.40
N VAL A 103 -5.23 10.85 6.98
CA VAL A 103 -6.46 11.16 6.24
C VAL A 103 -6.22 12.22 5.16
N LYS A 104 -5.28 13.15 5.36
CA LYS A 104 -4.94 14.18 4.36
C LYS A 104 -4.37 13.56 3.10
N ASN A 105 -3.45 12.59 3.26
CA ASN A 105 -2.87 11.86 2.12
C ASN A 105 -3.94 11.08 1.35
N ILE A 106 -4.84 10.38 2.06
CA ILE A 106 -5.94 9.63 1.44
C ILE A 106 -6.87 10.55 0.66
N THR A 107 -7.31 11.64 1.30
CA THR A 107 -8.23 12.60 0.69
C THR A 107 -7.62 13.23 -0.55
N GLN A 108 -6.32 13.53 -0.52
CA GLN A 108 -5.63 14.08 -1.67
C GLN A 108 -5.60 13.09 -2.85
N LEU A 109 -5.22 11.81 -2.62
CA LEU A 109 -5.23 10.78 -3.67
C LEU A 109 -6.62 10.62 -4.31
N ILE A 110 -7.67 10.61 -3.49
CA ILE A 110 -9.05 10.47 -3.98
C ILE A 110 -9.50 11.70 -4.79
N THR A 111 -9.12 12.90 -4.33
CA THR A 111 -9.47 14.15 -5.01
C THR A 111 -8.76 14.30 -6.35
N GLU A 112 -7.51 13.86 -6.43
CA GLU A 112 -6.68 13.95 -7.63
C GLU A 112 -6.71 12.67 -8.48
N ARG A 113 -7.61 11.71 -8.14
CA ARG A 113 -7.75 10.43 -8.85
C ARG A 113 -8.09 10.64 -10.32
N ASP A 114 -7.23 10.10 -11.20
CA ASP A 114 -7.47 10.05 -12.65
C ASP A 114 -7.88 8.64 -13.09
N VAL A 115 -9.18 8.47 -13.34
CA VAL A 115 -9.75 7.18 -13.80
C VAL A 115 -9.42 6.84 -15.26
N GLN A 116 -8.81 7.76 -16.01
CA GLN A 116 -8.37 7.52 -17.40
C GLN A 116 -6.95 6.96 -17.47
N GLY A 117 -6.15 7.20 -16.42
CA GLY A 117 -4.84 6.61 -16.25
C GLY A 117 -4.91 5.18 -15.72
N ILE A 118 -3.73 4.58 -15.55
CA ILE A 118 -3.62 3.26 -14.90
C ILE A 118 -3.46 3.38 -13.38
N ALA A 119 -2.98 4.52 -12.91
CA ALA A 119 -2.80 4.80 -11.49
C ALA A 119 -2.73 6.29 -11.21
N THR A 120 -3.09 6.65 -9.97
CA THR A 120 -2.82 7.94 -9.32
C THR A 120 -1.94 7.66 -8.12
N VAL A 121 -0.69 8.12 -8.13
CA VAL A 121 0.32 7.80 -7.10
C VAL A 121 1.02 9.05 -6.62
N PHE A 122 1.53 9.01 -5.39
CA PHE A 122 2.39 10.09 -4.92
C PHE A 122 3.74 10.08 -5.63
N LYS A 123 4.28 11.28 -5.77
CA LYS A 123 5.67 11.52 -6.12
C LYS A 123 6.53 11.29 -4.88
N SER A 124 7.66 10.63 -5.04
CA SER A 124 8.64 10.46 -3.97
C SER A 124 9.08 11.80 -3.41
N SER A 125 9.21 11.90 -2.09
CA SER A 125 9.66 13.12 -1.41
C SER A 125 11.11 13.49 -1.75
N ASN A 126 11.94 12.50 -2.11
CA ASN A 126 13.37 12.65 -2.33
C ASN A 126 13.77 12.66 -3.80
N HIS A 127 12.87 12.28 -4.72
CA HIS A 127 13.17 12.07 -6.12
C HIS A 127 11.94 12.34 -7.01
N ASP A 128 12.18 12.64 -8.29
CA ASP A 128 11.13 12.94 -9.27
C ASP A 128 10.47 11.70 -9.88
N PHE A 129 10.31 10.61 -9.12
CA PHE A 129 9.64 9.41 -9.62
C PHE A 129 8.47 8.96 -8.74
N PRO A 130 7.53 8.19 -9.31
CA PRO A 130 6.34 7.76 -8.59
C PRO A 130 6.64 6.76 -7.47
N GLU A 131 5.86 6.85 -6.38
CA GLU A 131 5.83 5.87 -5.28
C GLU A 131 4.76 4.81 -5.60
N PRO A 132 5.13 3.66 -6.14
CA PRO A 132 4.17 2.70 -6.69
C PRO A 132 3.26 2.05 -5.65
N LEU A 133 3.65 2.09 -4.37
CA LEU A 133 2.92 1.45 -3.27
C LEU A 133 2.05 2.43 -2.48
N ILE A 134 2.05 3.72 -2.84
CA ILE A 134 1.23 4.73 -2.16
C ILE A 134 0.36 5.43 -3.21
N GLY A 135 -0.80 4.83 -3.50
CA GLY A 135 -1.66 5.38 -4.54
C GLY A 135 -2.88 4.53 -4.86
N ILE A 136 -3.61 4.95 -5.86
CA ILE A 136 -4.80 4.26 -6.39
C ILE A 136 -4.43 3.65 -7.75
N TRP A 137 -4.59 2.32 -7.87
CA TRP A 137 -4.42 1.58 -9.10
C TRP A 137 -5.77 1.28 -9.72
N GLU A 138 -5.95 1.64 -11.00
CA GLU A 138 -7.20 1.42 -11.73
C GLU A 138 -7.26 0.01 -12.36
N PRO A 139 -8.44 -0.53 -12.68
CA PRO A 139 -8.58 -1.83 -13.33
C PRO A 139 -7.81 -1.95 -14.65
N SER A 140 -7.59 -0.84 -15.37
CA SER A 140 -6.79 -0.77 -16.59
C SER A 140 -5.31 -1.17 -16.39
N ALA A 141 -4.81 -1.14 -15.16
CA ALA A 141 -3.46 -1.59 -14.83
C ALA A 141 -3.31 -3.12 -14.84
N PHE A 142 -4.40 -3.87 -14.59
CA PHE A 142 -4.31 -5.31 -14.38
C PHE A 142 -3.69 -6.09 -15.54
N PRO A 143 -4.08 -5.89 -16.81
CA PRO A 143 -3.45 -6.58 -17.94
C PRO A 143 -1.95 -6.32 -18.05
N LEU A 144 -1.49 -5.11 -17.72
CA LEU A 144 -0.09 -4.72 -17.77
C LEU A 144 0.71 -5.40 -16.64
N LEU A 145 0.14 -5.47 -15.43
CA LEU A 145 0.70 -6.20 -14.31
C LEU A 145 0.87 -7.69 -14.61
N GLU A 146 -0.17 -8.34 -15.16
CA GLU A 146 -0.12 -9.75 -15.56
C GLU A 146 0.95 -10.01 -16.61
N GLN A 147 1.00 -9.17 -17.66
CA GLN A 147 1.98 -9.31 -18.73
C GLN A 147 3.41 -9.24 -18.17
N GLN A 148 3.75 -8.18 -17.44
CA GLN A 148 5.09 -8.02 -16.86
C GLN A 148 5.45 -9.15 -15.90
N TYR A 149 4.49 -9.59 -15.08
CA TYR A 149 4.71 -10.71 -14.16
C TYR A 149 5.07 -12.00 -14.93
N ARG A 150 4.37 -12.32 -16.03
CA ARG A 150 4.64 -13.48 -16.90
C ARG A 150 6.00 -13.37 -17.59
N GLU A 151 6.44 -12.16 -17.92
CA GLU A 151 7.75 -11.87 -18.52
C GLU A 151 8.90 -11.90 -17.51
N GLY A 152 8.60 -12.11 -16.21
CA GLY A 152 9.62 -12.14 -15.14
C GLY A 152 10.10 -10.75 -14.70
N ASN A 153 9.42 -9.68 -15.10
CA ASN A 153 9.68 -8.32 -14.65
C ASN A 153 8.70 -7.94 -13.55
N TYR A 154 9.20 -7.77 -12.34
CA TYR A 154 8.37 -7.51 -11.14
C TYR A 154 8.43 -6.05 -10.67
N SER A 155 8.88 -5.12 -11.52
CA SER A 155 9.00 -3.71 -11.19
C SER A 155 7.71 -2.94 -11.45
N LEU A 156 6.98 -2.60 -10.39
CA LEU A 156 5.81 -1.69 -10.48
C LEU A 156 6.22 -0.31 -11.01
N LEU A 157 7.40 0.17 -10.63
CA LEU A 157 7.92 1.46 -11.10
C LEU A 157 8.09 1.47 -12.63
N ASN A 158 8.52 0.35 -13.21
CA ASN A 158 8.63 0.25 -14.66
C ASN A 158 7.28 0.36 -15.36
N ILE A 159 6.22 -0.21 -14.77
CA ILE A 159 4.85 -0.07 -15.30
C ILE A 159 4.42 1.39 -15.26
N LEU A 160 4.61 2.08 -14.12
CA LEU A 160 4.20 3.48 -13.98
C LEU A 160 4.94 4.40 -14.95
N ASN A 161 6.26 4.21 -15.12
CA ASN A 161 7.06 5.05 -16.00
C ASN A 161 6.74 4.93 -17.49
N ASN A 162 6.10 3.84 -17.91
CA ASN A 162 5.80 3.57 -19.31
C ASN A 162 4.32 3.73 -19.67
N ASN A 163 3.50 4.21 -18.74
CA ASN A 163 2.06 4.34 -18.97
C ASN A 163 1.51 5.68 -18.46
N HIS A 164 0.28 5.99 -18.81
CA HIS A 164 -0.40 7.20 -18.33
C HIS A 164 -0.77 7.07 -16.86
N ILE A 165 -0.23 7.96 -16.03
CA ILE A 165 -0.49 8.07 -14.60
C ILE A 165 -0.77 9.51 -14.19
N SER A 166 -1.50 9.71 -13.08
CA SER A 166 -1.52 10.97 -12.34
C SER A 166 -0.44 10.93 -11.26
N LEU A 167 0.49 11.89 -11.30
CA LEU A 167 1.57 12.00 -10.34
C LEU A 167 1.28 13.16 -9.36
N VAL A 168 1.03 12.82 -8.10
CA VAL A 168 0.57 13.74 -7.05
C VAL A 168 1.73 14.20 -6.18
N THR A 169 1.92 15.50 -6.03
CA THR A 169 2.87 16.04 -5.04
C THR A 169 2.18 16.14 -3.68
N ALA A 170 2.68 15.42 -2.69
CA ALA A 170 2.05 15.35 -1.37
C ALA A 170 2.01 16.72 -0.66
N PHE A 171 0.84 17.10 -0.13
CA PHE A 171 0.70 18.25 0.78
C PHE A 171 1.24 17.92 2.17
N ASP A 172 1.22 16.64 2.56
CA ASP A 172 1.74 16.13 3.81
C ASP A 172 2.82 15.07 3.51
N PRO A 173 4.07 15.50 3.17
CA PRO A 173 5.12 14.58 2.78
C PRO A 173 5.65 13.72 3.94
N GLU A 174 5.48 14.13 5.20
CA GLU A 174 5.87 13.34 6.37
C GLU A 174 5.07 12.03 6.44
N GLY A 175 3.79 12.05 6.01
CA GLY A 175 2.94 10.87 5.92
C GLY A 175 3.48 9.79 4.98
N LEU A 176 4.39 10.13 4.07
CA LEU A 176 5.01 9.18 3.12
C LEU A 176 6.33 8.59 3.63
N THR A 177 6.71 8.88 4.89
CA THR A 177 7.97 8.41 5.46
C THR A 177 7.86 6.95 5.89
N ASN A 178 8.67 6.10 5.26
CA ASN A 178 8.80 4.70 5.64
C ASN A 178 9.67 4.56 6.89
N VAL A 179 9.27 3.65 7.78
CA VAL A 179 10.06 3.24 8.95
C VAL A 179 10.47 1.78 8.81
N ASN A 180 11.77 1.56 8.57
CA ASN A 180 12.33 0.27 8.19
C ASN A 180 13.33 -0.29 9.20
N THR A 181 13.80 0.52 10.17
CA THR A 181 14.81 0.11 11.16
C THR A 181 14.41 0.51 12.59
N PRO A 182 14.95 -0.16 13.62
CA PRO A 182 14.75 0.23 15.02
C PRO A 182 15.21 1.67 15.32
N GLU A 183 16.27 2.13 14.65
CA GLU A 183 16.80 3.47 14.78
C GLU A 183 15.81 4.51 14.25
N GLU A 184 15.24 4.28 13.06
CA GLU A 184 14.19 5.12 12.47
C GLU A 184 12.94 5.16 13.36
N LYS A 185 12.55 4.00 13.93
CA LYS A 185 11.46 3.88 14.88
C LYS A 185 11.71 4.75 16.12
N SER A 186 12.92 4.68 16.68
CA SER A 186 13.32 5.49 17.86
C SER A 186 13.34 6.98 17.53
N ALA A 187 13.83 7.36 16.35
CA ALA A 187 13.82 8.75 15.90
C ALA A 187 12.39 9.29 15.75
N LEU A 188 11.49 8.47 15.20
CA LEU A 188 10.08 8.83 15.03
C LEU A 188 9.41 9.13 16.38
N SER A 189 9.68 8.31 17.42
CA SER A 189 9.14 8.51 18.78
C SER A 189 9.54 9.84 19.39
N LEU A 190 10.78 10.28 19.13
CA LEU A 190 11.29 11.56 19.64
C LEU A 190 10.65 12.76 18.95
N LEU A 191 10.39 12.65 17.64
CA LEU A 191 9.79 13.72 16.84
C LEU A 191 8.27 13.78 16.98
N HIS A 192 7.63 12.63 17.21
CA HIS A 192 6.18 12.48 17.32
C HIS A 192 5.82 11.73 18.62
N PRO A 193 5.80 12.39 19.79
CA PRO A 193 5.54 11.74 21.09
C PRO A 193 4.17 11.06 21.20
N SER A 194 3.23 11.39 20.33
CA SER A 194 1.93 10.74 20.23
C SER A 194 1.98 9.34 19.59
N VAL A 195 3.07 9.00 18.90
CA VAL A 195 3.32 7.66 18.35
C VAL A 195 3.86 6.79 19.49
N GLN A 196 2.99 5.99 20.10
CA GLN A 196 3.36 5.02 21.15
C GLN A 196 3.68 3.67 20.52
N PHE A 197 4.74 3.02 20.96
CA PHE A 197 5.25 1.74 20.47
C PHE A 197 4.95 0.61 21.45
#